data_01ed221441741593f3ffe908bbfded59
#
_entry.id   01ed221441741593f3ffe908bbfded59
#
_cell.length_a   1.000
_cell.length_b   1.000
_cell.length_c   1.000
_cell.angle_alpha   90.00
_cell.angle_beta   90.00
_cell.angle_gamma   90.00
#
_symmetry.space_group_name_H-M   'P 1'
#
loop_
_entity.id
_entity.type
_entity.pdbx_description
1 polymer ?
#
loop_
_entity_poly.entity_id
_entity_poly.type
_entity_poly.pdbx_seq_one_letter_code
_entity_poly.pdbx_strand_id
1 'polypeptide(L)'
;MEMYKIVNKKEIAPKVQSYEIYAPEVAKNAKAGQFIIFRIDDKGERVPLTVAGTKPDEGLVRIIFQEVGKSTIQLASLCEGDFIRDFTGPLGCPTEIKKYGTVVAVAGGVGAAEVLPVIKELKNVGNKVITIIGARCKDLIILEDELKQKSDALLFATNDGTRGKKGFVTDVLKEVIDDEKINIVYAIGPVPMMKAVAELTSKSHIKTIVSLNPPDFNS
;
A
#
# COMPACT_ATOMS: atom_id res chain seq x y z
N MET A 1 16.69 -12.09 23.55
CA MET A 1 15.48 -11.50 22.99
C MET A 1 15.80 -11.19 21.55
N GLU A 2 15.07 -11.77 20.63
CA GLU A 2 15.33 -11.61 19.20
C GLU A 2 14.91 -10.18 18.80
N MET A 3 15.84 -9.43 18.22
CA MET A 3 15.58 -8.10 17.68
C MET A 3 15.60 -8.17 16.16
N TYR A 4 14.80 -7.35 15.51
CA TYR A 4 14.60 -7.38 14.06
C TYR A 4 15.51 -6.37 13.38
N LYS A 5 16.44 -6.87 12.57
CA LYS A 5 17.48 -6.04 11.91
C LYS A 5 16.93 -5.33 10.69
N ILE A 6 17.23 -4.05 10.55
CA ILE A 6 17.05 -3.29 9.31
C ILE A 6 18.18 -3.68 8.35
N VAL A 7 17.84 -4.36 7.26
CA VAL A 7 18.80 -4.86 6.27
C VAL A 7 19.02 -3.85 5.15
N ASN A 8 17.93 -3.17 4.75
CA ASN A 8 17.99 -2.16 3.70
C ASN A 8 17.07 -0.99 4.06
N LYS A 9 17.50 0.22 3.74
CA LYS A 9 16.77 1.47 3.93
C LYS A 9 16.90 2.32 2.68
N LYS A 10 15.77 2.83 2.18
CA LYS A 10 15.74 3.73 1.04
C LYS A 10 14.63 4.77 1.18
N GLU A 11 14.95 6.04 1.01
CA GLU A 11 13.94 7.06 0.77
C GLU A 11 13.47 6.96 -0.69
N ILE A 12 12.18 6.73 -0.90
CA ILE A 12 11.59 6.48 -2.23
C ILE A 12 10.75 7.67 -2.74
N ALA A 13 10.41 8.59 -1.86
CA ALA A 13 9.84 9.91 -2.15
C ALA A 13 10.05 10.80 -0.92
N PRO A 14 9.84 12.12 -0.99
CA PRO A 14 10.00 13.02 0.15
C PRO A 14 9.24 12.53 1.39
N LYS A 15 9.97 12.22 2.46
CA LYS A 15 9.44 11.67 3.73
C LYS A 15 8.74 10.32 3.59
N VAL A 16 9.03 9.54 2.56
CA VAL A 16 8.54 8.17 2.38
C VAL A 16 9.70 7.19 2.35
N GLN A 17 9.73 6.31 3.34
CA GLN A 17 10.79 5.34 3.55
C GLN A 17 10.34 3.94 3.14
N SER A 18 11.25 3.18 2.54
CA SER A 18 11.12 1.74 2.27
C SER A 18 12.21 1.00 3.02
N TYR A 19 11.82 0.11 3.92
CA TYR A 19 12.73 -0.71 4.71
C TYR A 19 12.55 -2.18 4.38
N GLU A 20 13.65 -2.93 4.35
CA GLU A 20 13.65 -4.39 4.39
C GLU A 20 14.15 -4.84 5.76
N ILE A 21 13.30 -5.57 6.48
CA ILE A 21 13.52 -6.03 7.85
C ILE A 21 13.72 -7.53 7.83
N TYR A 22 14.75 -8.03 8.51
CA TYR A 22 14.94 -9.47 8.69
C TYR A 22 13.95 -10.00 9.72
N ALA A 23 12.94 -10.72 9.24
CA ALA A 23 11.85 -11.29 10.01
C ALA A 23 11.34 -12.57 9.31
N PRO A 24 12.12 -13.69 9.36
CA PRO A 24 11.88 -14.86 8.51
C PRO A 24 10.51 -15.51 8.72
N GLU A 25 9.99 -15.56 9.95
CA GLU A 25 8.68 -16.13 10.21
C GLU A 25 7.54 -15.29 9.59
N VAL A 26 7.68 -13.96 9.63
CA VAL A 26 6.72 -13.06 8.97
C VAL A 26 6.87 -13.17 7.45
N ALA A 27 8.10 -13.15 6.94
CA ALA A 27 8.37 -13.24 5.50
C ALA A 27 7.77 -14.49 4.85
N LYS A 28 7.85 -15.63 5.55
CA LYS A 28 7.33 -16.91 5.09
C LYS A 28 5.80 -16.99 5.08
N ASN A 29 5.14 -16.35 6.04
CA ASN A 29 3.72 -16.55 6.30
C ASN A 29 2.83 -15.39 5.86
N ALA A 30 3.37 -14.19 5.62
CA ALA A 30 2.58 -13.02 5.26
C ALA A 30 1.96 -13.14 3.86
N LYS A 31 0.69 -12.72 3.77
CA LYS A 31 -0.12 -12.68 2.55
C LYS A 31 -0.54 -11.24 2.25
N ALA A 32 -0.91 -10.99 1.00
CA ALA A 32 -1.37 -9.68 0.56
C ALA A 32 -2.52 -9.14 1.42
N GLY A 33 -2.43 -7.86 1.81
CA GLY A 33 -3.40 -7.19 2.67
C GLY A 33 -3.19 -7.36 4.16
N GLN A 34 -2.18 -8.14 4.59
CA GLN A 34 -1.83 -8.26 6.00
C GLN A 34 -0.83 -7.20 6.44
N PHE A 35 -0.72 -7.00 7.74
CA PHE A 35 0.13 -5.99 8.38
C PHE A 35 0.98 -6.60 9.51
N ILE A 36 1.93 -5.84 9.97
CA ILE A 36 2.71 -6.10 11.18
C ILE A 36 2.48 -4.98 12.19
N ILE A 37 2.79 -5.25 13.45
CA ILE A 37 2.93 -4.23 14.49
C ILE A 37 4.40 -4.14 14.86
N PHE A 38 4.99 -2.96 14.70
CA PHE A 38 6.35 -2.70 15.17
C PHE A 38 6.37 -1.87 16.45
N ARG A 39 7.46 -2.01 17.21
CA ARG A 39 7.83 -1.15 18.32
C ARG A 39 9.35 -1.00 18.33
N ILE A 40 9.84 0.22 18.35
CA ILE A 40 11.27 0.50 18.19
C ILE A 40 12.06 0.11 19.44
N ASP A 41 11.58 0.50 20.62
CA ASP A 41 12.23 0.29 21.92
C ASP A 41 11.20 0.01 23.05
N ASP A 42 11.65 -0.13 24.28
CA ASP A 42 10.80 -0.44 25.43
C ASP A 42 9.74 0.61 25.73
N LYS A 43 9.97 1.86 25.34
CA LYS A 43 9.09 3.02 25.57
C LYS A 43 8.30 3.39 24.33
N GLY A 44 8.61 2.75 23.20
CA GLY A 44 7.98 3.00 21.90
C GLY A 44 6.53 2.55 21.86
N GLU A 45 5.73 3.24 21.05
CA GLU A 45 4.37 2.84 20.75
C GLU A 45 4.36 1.63 19.80
N ARG A 46 3.28 0.85 19.89
CA ARG A 46 2.99 -0.21 18.93
C ARG A 46 2.22 0.36 17.75
N VAL A 47 2.86 0.34 16.57
CA VAL A 47 2.30 0.95 15.37
C VAL A 47 2.09 -0.11 14.30
N PRO A 48 0.89 -0.22 13.71
CA PRO A 48 0.63 -1.12 12.59
C PRO A 48 1.20 -0.55 11.30
N LEU A 49 1.83 -1.41 10.48
CA LEU A 49 2.25 -1.09 9.11
C LEU A 49 1.93 -2.26 8.19
N THR A 50 1.37 -1.96 7.03
CA THR A 50 1.05 -2.97 6.02
C THR A 50 2.33 -3.59 5.46
N VAL A 51 2.31 -4.89 5.22
CA VAL A 51 3.39 -5.61 4.54
C VAL A 51 3.34 -5.26 3.06
N ALA A 52 4.32 -4.48 2.59
CA ALA A 52 4.43 -4.06 1.19
C ALA A 52 5.04 -5.15 0.27
N GLY A 53 5.65 -6.17 0.86
CA GLY A 53 6.21 -7.31 0.15
C GLY A 53 7.05 -8.20 1.04
N THR A 54 7.37 -9.39 0.53
CA THR A 54 8.24 -10.34 1.23
C THR A 54 9.23 -10.99 0.26
N LYS A 55 10.38 -11.39 0.78
CA LYS A 55 11.35 -12.30 0.15
C LYS A 55 11.57 -13.48 1.11
N PRO A 56 10.73 -14.51 1.03
CA PRO A 56 10.75 -15.63 1.99
C PRO A 56 12.10 -16.35 2.07
N ASP A 57 12.77 -16.53 0.94
CA ASP A 57 14.07 -17.21 0.85
C ASP A 57 15.20 -16.42 1.55
N GLU A 58 15.08 -15.10 1.62
CA GLU A 58 16.02 -14.21 2.31
C GLU A 58 15.55 -13.88 3.74
N GLY A 59 14.33 -14.27 4.12
CA GLY A 59 13.71 -13.93 5.40
C GLY A 59 13.38 -12.44 5.54
N LEU A 60 13.17 -11.71 4.43
CA LEU A 60 12.98 -10.27 4.43
C LEU A 60 11.52 -9.87 4.26
N VAL A 61 11.11 -8.90 5.06
CA VAL A 61 9.81 -8.23 4.97
C VAL A 61 10.02 -6.77 4.59
N ARG A 62 9.36 -6.32 3.53
CA ARG A 62 9.37 -4.92 3.10
C ARG A 62 8.20 -4.19 3.73
N ILE A 63 8.50 -3.07 4.38
CA ILE A 63 7.53 -2.08 4.84
C ILE A 63 7.81 -0.75 4.16
N ILE A 64 6.74 0.00 3.87
CA ILE A 64 6.83 1.36 3.32
C ILE A 64 5.94 2.26 4.18
N PHE A 65 6.48 3.37 4.62
CA PHE A 65 5.77 4.27 5.52
C PHE A 65 6.14 5.72 5.26
N GLN A 66 5.24 6.62 5.64
CA GLN A 66 5.45 8.06 5.60
C GLN A 66 5.80 8.58 7.00
N GLU A 67 6.70 9.56 7.05
CA GLU A 67 7.11 10.25 8.27
C GLU A 67 6.04 11.29 8.69
N VAL A 68 4.97 10.84 9.33
CA VAL A 68 3.82 11.71 9.71
C VAL A 68 3.60 11.81 11.21
N GLY A 69 4.03 10.83 11.99
CA GLY A 69 3.86 10.77 13.45
C GLY A 69 5.17 10.51 14.17
N LYS A 70 5.18 10.66 15.50
CA LYS A 70 6.37 10.48 16.34
C LYS A 70 7.09 9.15 16.06
N SER A 71 6.34 8.06 16.05
CA SER A 71 6.90 6.71 15.89
C SER A 71 7.46 6.46 14.49
N THR A 72 6.81 6.97 13.42
CA THR A 72 7.32 6.84 12.05
C THR A 72 8.53 7.76 11.79
N ILE A 73 8.59 8.94 12.41
CA ILE A 73 9.77 9.82 12.38
C ILE A 73 10.95 9.17 13.13
N GLN A 74 10.68 8.56 14.30
CA GLN A 74 11.70 7.82 15.04
C GLN A 74 12.17 6.59 14.24
N LEU A 75 11.28 5.83 13.61
CA LEU A 75 11.65 4.71 12.76
C LEU A 75 12.53 5.19 11.59
N ALA A 76 12.18 6.32 10.96
CA ALA A 76 12.94 6.90 9.86
C ALA A 76 14.35 7.37 10.27
N SER A 77 14.61 7.64 11.55
CA SER A 77 15.94 8.00 12.05
C SER A 77 16.90 6.81 12.20
N LEU A 78 16.39 5.58 12.21
CA LEU A 78 17.21 4.38 12.26
C LEU A 78 17.93 4.14 10.92
N CYS A 79 19.10 3.52 10.99
CA CYS A 79 19.96 3.22 9.86
C CYS A 79 19.96 1.72 9.51
N GLU A 80 20.49 1.38 8.35
CA GLU A 80 20.84 -0.01 8.04
C GLU A 80 21.79 -0.56 9.10
N GLY A 81 21.49 -1.77 9.58
CA GLY A 81 22.22 -2.41 10.67
C GLY A 81 21.59 -2.21 12.04
N ASP A 82 20.76 -1.19 12.23
CA ASP A 82 20.01 -0.97 13.46
C ASP A 82 18.90 -2.02 13.66
N PHE A 83 18.33 -2.05 14.85
CA PHE A 83 17.36 -3.06 15.23
C PHE A 83 16.05 -2.44 15.71
N ILE A 84 14.95 -3.08 15.35
CA ILE A 84 13.60 -2.85 15.87
C ILE A 84 13.36 -3.91 16.95
N ARG A 85 12.81 -3.50 18.10
CA ARG A 85 12.59 -4.39 19.22
C ARG A 85 11.52 -5.43 18.97
N ASP A 86 10.34 -5.00 18.54
CA ASP A 86 9.22 -5.89 18.21
C ASP A 86 8.79 -5.69 16.74
N PHE A 87 8.52 -6.81 16.07
CA PHE A 87 8.01 -6.84 14.71
C PHE A 87 7.06 -8.03 14.59
N THR A 88 5.84 -7.83 15.11
CA THR A 88 4.85 -8.90 15.30
C THR A 88 3.94 -9.02 14.09
N GLY A 89 3.84 -10.21 13.54
CA GLY A 89 2.97 -10.49 12.39
C GLY A 89 3.19 -11.90 11.82
N PRO A 90 2.54 -12.21 10.68
CA PRO A 90 1.55 -11.38 10.00
C PRO A 90 0.23 -11.31 10.78
N LEU A 91 -0.42 -10.15 10.75
CA LEU A 91 -1.69 -9.87 11.42
C LEU A 91 -2.76 -9.45 10.40
N GLY A 92 -4.02 -9.50 10.81
CA GLY A 92 -5.18 -9.18 9.98
C GLY A 92 -5.57 -10.30 9.01
N CYS A 93 -6.73 -10.13 8.38
CA CYS A 93 -7.21 -11.08 7.38
C CYS A 93 -6.58 -10.78 6.03
N PRO A 94 -6.02 -11.79 5.34
CA PRO A 94 -5.51 -11.57 3.99
C PRO A 94 -6.64 -11.17 3.03
N THR A 95 -6.30 -10.38 2.03
CA THR A 95 -7.23 -10.02 0.95
C THR A 95 -7.67 -11.29 0.21
N GLU A 96 -8.97 -11.41 -0.06
CA GLU A 96 -9.49 -12.51 -0.87
C GLU A 96 -9.01 -12.38 -2.31
N ILE A 97 -8.20 -13.33 -2.76
CA ILE A 97 -7.63 -13.37 -4.10
C ILE A 97 -8.35 -14.45 -4.92
N LYS A 98 -9.09 -14.01 -5.94
CA LYS A 98 -9.76 -14.91 -6.90
C LYS A 98 -9.90 -14.26 -8.27
N LYS A 99 -10.30 -15.02 -9.26
CA LYS A 99 -10.56 -14.51 -10.60
C LYS A 99 -11.92 -13.81 -10.63
N TYR A 100 -11.91 -12.49 -10.63
CA TYR A 100 -13.09 -11.64 -10.75
C TYR A 100 -13.38 -11.23 -12.19
N GLY A 101 -12.34 -11.09 -13.03
CA GLY A 101 -12.39 -10.52 -14.37
C GLY A 101 -11.58 -9.23 -14.45
N THR A 102 -12.23 -8.09 -14.64
CA THR A 102 -11.55 -6.78 -14.60
C THR A 102 -11.60 -6.20 -13.19
N VAL A 103 -10.43 -5.92 -12.64
CA VAL A 103 -10.22 -5.35 -11.31
C VAL A 103 -9.61 -3.97 -11.45
N VAL A 104 -10.15 -2.99 -10.74
CA VAL A 104 -9.55 -1.66 -10.62
C VAL A 104 -8.98 -1.50 -9.21
N ALA A 105 -7.71 -1.13 -9.12
CA ALA A 105 -7.05 -0.79 -7.86
C ALA A 105 -6.79 0.71 -7.81
N VAL A 106 -7.36 1.40 -6.83
CA VAL A 106 -7.20 2.84 -6.63
C VAL A 106 -6.37 3.07 -5.39
N ALA A 107 -5.23 3.74 -5.54
CA ALA A 107 -4.34 4.01 -4.41
C ALA A 107 -3.98 5.49 -4.30
N GLY A 108 -3.92 5.99 -3.06
CA GLY A 108 -3.52 7.36 -2.74
C GLY A 108 -2.28 7.41 -1.85
N GLY A 109 -1.25 8.15 -2.27
CA GLY A 109 -0.02 8.30 -1.49
C GLY A 109 0.65 6.96 -1.17
N VAL A 110 0.93 6.70 0.10
CA VAL A 110 1.55 5.43 0.55
C VAL A 110 0.65 4.19 0.36
N GLY A 111 -0.65 4.37 0.12
CA GLY A 111 -1.55 3.27 -0.26
C GLY A 111 -1.10 2.52 -1.52
N ALA A 112 -0.24 3.13 -2.36
CA ALA A 112 0.40 2.46 -3.48
C ALA A 112 1.26 1.26 -3.03
N ALA A 113 1.89 1.35 -1.86
CA ALA A 113 2.67 0.26 -1.27
C ALA A 113 1.79 -0.88 -0.74
N GLU A 114 0.60 -0.53 -0.25
CA GLU A 114 -0.36 -1.49 0.28
C GLU A 114 -1.10 -2.24 -0.84
N VAL A 115 -1.39 -1.55 -1.94
CA VAL A 115 -2.08 -2.15 -3.09
C VAL A 115 -1.17 -3.06 -3.91
N LEU A 116 0.14 -2.81 -3.95
CA LEU A 116 1.09 -3.55 -4.78
C LEU A 116 1.05 -5.08 -4.55
N PRO A 117 1.13 -5.62 -3.32
CA PRO A 117 1.02 -7.06 -3.11
C PRO A 117 -0.36 -7.61 -3.51
N VAL A 118 -1.43 -6.83 -3.36
CA VAL A 118 -2.78 -7.24 -3.74
C VAL A 118 -2.91 -7.39 -5.26
N ILE A 119 -2.49 -6.38 -6.03
CA ILE A 119 -2.57 -6.43 -7.49
C ILE A 119 -1.66 -7.49 -8.10
N LYS A 120 -0.49 -7.74 -7.48
CA LYS A 120 0.41 -8.83 -7.88
C LYS A 120 -0.31 -10.17 -7.82
N GLU A 121 -0.97 -10.48 -6.71
CA GLU A 121 -1.67 -11.75 -6.54
C GLU A 121 -2.93 -11.81 -7.42
N LEU A 122 -3.68 -10.73 -7.55
CA LEU A 122 -4.84 -10.66 -8.45
C LEU A 122 -4.43 -10.89 -9.91
N LYS A 123 -3.30 -10.34 -10.33
CA LYS A 123 -2.74 -10.56 -11.68
C LYS A 123 -2.33 -12.02 -11.88
N ASN A 124 -1.69 -12.63 -10.89
CA ASN A 124 -1.23 -14.02 -10.93
C ASN A 124 -2.38 -15.01 -11.15
N VAL A 125 -3.57 -14.73 -10.63
CA VAL A 125 -4.76 -15.59 -10.83
C VAL A 125 -5.55 -15.25 -12.11
N GLY A 126 -5.00 -14.41 -12.99
CA GLY A 126 -5.51 -14.14 -14.33
C GLY A 126 -6.61 -13.08 -14.39
N ASN A 127 -6.61 -12.10 -13.49
CA ASN A 127 -7.43 -10.91 -13.64
C ASN A 127 -6.79 -9.91 -14.62
N LYS A 128 -7.63 -9.11 -15.30
CA LYS A 128 -7.21 -7.84 -15.88
C LYS A 128 -7.14 -6.82 -14.77
N VAL A 129 -5.97 -6.23 -14.57
CA VAL A 129 -5.71 -5.27 -13.48
C VAL A 129 -5.45 -3.88 -14.03
N ILE A 130 -6.30 -2.91 -13.68
CA ILE A 130 -6.13 -1.50 -13.94
C ILE A 130 -5.79 -0.82 -12.61
N THR A 131 -4.67 -0.10 -12.57
CA THR A 131 -4.26 0.60 -11.34
C THR A 131 -4.34 2.11 -11.56
N ILE A 132 -4.96 2.81 -10.61
CA ILE A 132 -5.10 4.28 -10.61
C ILE A 132 -4.37 4.80 -9.38
N ILE A 133 -3.35 5.66 -9.59
CA ILE A 133 -2.57 6.26 -8.52
C ILE A 133 -2.91 7.75 -8.40
N GLY A 134 -3.28 8.15 -7.18
CA GLY A 134 -3.51 9.54 -6.83
C GLY A 134 -2.38 10.11 -5.97
N ALA A 135 -1.93 11.33 -6.31
CA ALA A 135 -0.96 12.09 -5.51
C ALA A 135 -1.23 13.59 -5.63
N ARG A 136 -0.62 14.39 -4.75
CA ARG A 136 -0.68 15.86 -4.88
C ARG A 136 0.14 16.34 -6.09
N CYS A 137 1.29 15.74 -6.33
CA CYS A 137 2.19 16.02 -7.45
C CYS A 137 2.98 14.75 -7.84
N LYS A 138 3.68 14.79 -8.96
CA LYS A 138 4.47 13.66 -9.48
C LYS A 138 5.54 13.15 -8.51
N ASP A 139 6.16 14.05 -7.73
CA ASP A 139 7.27 13.70 -6.84
C ASP A 139 6.83 12.85 -5.63
N LEU A 140 5.52 12.76 -5.39
CA LEU A 140 4.91 11.93 -4.37
C LEU A 140 4.36 10.59 -4.91
N ILE A 141 4.55 10.32 -6.21
CA ILE A 141 4.22 9.02 -6.80
C ILE A 141 5.34 8.04 -6.47
N ILE A 142 4.99 6.95 -5.83
CA ILE A 142 5.92 5.89 -5.45
C ILE A 142 5.64 4.60 -6.23
N LEU A 143 6.65 3.74 -6.38
CA LEU A 143 6.54 2.38 -6.93
C LEU A 143 6.00 2.31 -8.38
N GLU A 144 6.14 3.38 -9.18
CA GLU A 144 5.59 3.44 -10.54
C GLU A 144 6.01 2.23 -11.38
N ASP A 145 7.30 1.87 -11.39
CA ASP A 145 7.81 0.75 -12.20
C ASP A 145 7.27 -0.60 -11.72
N GLU A 146 7.20 -0.80 -10.40
CA GLU A 146 6.69 -2.05 -9.83
C GLU A 146 5.18 -2.22 -10.10
N LEU A 147 4.42 -1.13 -9.95
CA LEU A 147 2.98 -1.11 -10.26
C LEU A 147 2.71 -1.33 -11.75
N LYS A 148 3.51 -0.72 -12.63
CA LYS A 148 3.41 -0.88 -14.08
C LYS A 148 3.62 -2.34 -14.50
N GLN A 149 4.57 -3.04 -13.89
CA GLN A 149 4.83 -4.45 -14.17
C GLN A 149 3.69 -5.39 -13.72
N LYS A 150 2.88 -4.96 -12.76
CA LYS A 150 1.78 -5.77 -12.17
C LYS A 150 0.39 -5.33 -12.62
N SER A 151 0.30 -4.34 -13.51
CA SER A 151 -0.96 -3.83 -14.06
C SER A 151 -1.01 -3.98 -15.57
N ASP A 152 -2.20 -4.19 -16.12
CA ASP A 152 -2.43 -4.10 -17.57
C ASP A 152 -2.50 -2.64 -18.04
N ALA A 153 -2.99 -1.75 -17.15
CA ALA A 153 -2.96 -0.31 -17.32
C ALA A 153 -2.62 0.37 -16.00
N LEU A 154 -1.76 1.39 -16.05
CA LEU A 154 -1.41 2.24 -14.92
C LEU A 154 -1.75 3.69 -15.26
N LEU A 155 -2.68 4.25 -14.52
CA LEU A 155 -3.23 5.59 -14.71
C LEU A 155 -2.91 6.48 -13.52
N PHE A 156 -2.81 7.79 -13.75
CA PHE A 156 -2.43 8.75 -12.73
C PHE A 156 -3.41 9.92 -12.66
N ALA A 157 -3.66 10.38 -11.44
CA ALA A 157 -4.30 11.66 -11.15
C ALA A 157 -3.42 12.45 -10.19
N THR A 158 -3.05 13.68 -10.56
CA THR A 158 -2.37 14.59 -9.63
C THR A 158 -3.14 15.90 -9.49
N ASN A 159 -3.19 16.42 -8.27
CA ASN A 159 -3.96 17.64 -8.00
C ASN A 159 -3.42 18.83 -8.80
N ASP A 160 -2.11 18.90 -8.99
CA ASP A 160 -1.44 19.97 -9.75
C ASP A 160 -1.36 19.72 -11.26
N GLY A 161 -1.64 18.49 -11.72
CA GLY A 161 -1.56 18.09 -13.13
C GLY A 161 -0.16 17.76 -13.61
N THR A 162 0.83 17.58 -12.72
CA THR A 162 2.22 17.28 -13.11
C THR A 162 2.41 15.85 -13.61
N ARG A 163 1.46 14.94 -13.35
CA ARG A 163 1.45 13.57 -13.87
C ARG A 163 0.02 13.09 -14.10
N GLY A 164 -0.27 12.59 -15.30
CA GLY A 164 -1.60 12.08 -15.66
C GLY A 164 -2.67 13.16 -15.72
N LYS A 165 -3.89 12.80 -15.29
CA LYS A 165 -5.01 13.74 -15.27
C LYS A 165 -4.89 14.71 -14.10
N LYS A 166 -5.11 16.00 -14.35
CA LYS A 166 -5.25 16.99 -13.29
C LYS A 166 -6.58 16.79 -12.58
N GLY A 167 -6.55 16.55 -11.26
CA GLY A 167 -7.78 16.32 -10.46
C GLY A 167 -7.61 15.17 -9.47
N PHE A 168 -8.66 14.41 -9.29
CA PHE A 168 -8.75 13.32 -8.33
C PHE A 168 -8.81 11.94 -9.00
N VAL A 169 -8.49 10.91 -8.26
CA VAL A 169 -8.60 9.51 -8.73
C VAL A 169 -10.01 9.14 -9.20
N THR A 170 -11.03 9.78 -8.62
CA THR A 170 -12.43 9.59 -9.02
C THR A 170 -12.73 10.07 -10.42
N ASP A 171 -12.00 11.09 -10.91
CA ASP A 171 -12.18 11.60 -12.28
C ASP A 171 -11.65 10.58 -13.31
N VAL A 172 -10.53 9.91 -12.98
CA VAL A 172 -9.96 8.83 -13.80
C VAL A 172 -10.79 7.57 -13.68
N LEU A 173 -11.22 7.21 -12.44
CA LEU A 173 -12.04 6.03 -12.21
C LEU A 173 -13.36 6.10 -12.96
N LYS A 174 -13.98 7.28 -13.05
CA LYS A 174 -15.20 7.49 -13.79
C LYS A 174 -15.01 7.17 -15.28
N GLU A 175 -13.93 7.67 -15.91
CA GLU A 175 -13.61 7.34 -17.30
C GLU A 175 -13.45 5.83 -17.50
N VAL A 176 -12.71 5.16 -16.58
CA VAL A 176 -12.52 3.70 -16.67
C VAL A 176 -13.84 2.94 -16.53
N ILE A 177 -14.79 3.40 -15.68
CA ILE A 177 -16.11 2.79 -15.52
C ILE A 177 -16.98 2.99 -16.78
N ASP A 178 -16.85 4.15 -17.42
CA ASP A 178 -17.61 4.47 -18.64
C ASP A 178 -17.08 3.64 -19.86
N ASP A 179 -15.78 3.33 -19.87
CA ASP A 179 -15.12 2.63 -20.98
C ASP A 179 -15.15 1.10 -20.86
N GLU A 180 -15.15 0.56 -19.64
CA GLU A 180 -15.00 -0.88 -19.40
C GLU A 180 -15.95 -1.41 -18.31
N LYS A 181 -16.36 -2.68 -18.47
CA LYS A 181 -17.10 -3.40 -17.43
C LYS A 181 -16.16 -3.79 -16.29
N ILE A 182 -16.31 -3.15 -15.14
CA ILE A 182 -15.52 -3.41 -13.93
C ILE A 182 -16.27 -4.42 -13.03
N ASN A 183 -15.55 -5.43 -12.53
CA ASN A 183 -16.11 -6.44 -11.66
C ASN A 183 -15.94 -6.10 -10.17
N ILE A 184 -14.82 -5.46 -9.82
CA ILE A 184 -14.51 -5.08 -8.43
C ILE A 184 -13.51 -3.92 -8.40
N VAL A 185 -13.65 -3.06 -7.39
CA VAL A 185 -12.70 -1.99 -7.10
C VAL A 185 -12.08 -2.20 -5.72
N TYR A 186 -10.76 -2.07 -5.63
CA TYR A 186 -10.03 -1.95 -4.38
C TYR A 186 -9.59 -0.51 -4.20
N ALA A 187 -9.88 0.11 -3.04
CA ALA A 187 -9.46 1.48 -2.76
C ALA A 187 -8.66 1.53 -1.46
N ILE A 188 -7.43 2.02 -1.53
CA ILE A 188 -6.48 2.06 -0.43
C ILE A 188 -5.81 3.44 -0.38
N GLY A 189 -5.95 4.13 0.76
CA GLY A 189 -5.37 5.46 0.94
C GLY A 189 -6.16 6.33 1.91
N PRO A 190 -6.09 7.66 1.81
CA PRO A 190 -6.79 8.56 2.71
C PRO A 190 -8.30 8.31 2.76
N VAL A 191 -8.89 8.36 3.95
CA VAL A 191 -10.33 8.10 4.17
C VAL A 191 -11.24 8.91 3.24
N PRO A 192 -11.02 10.23 3.03
CA PRO A 192 -11.84 11.00 2.09
C PRO A 192 -11.80 10.47 0.65
N MET A 193 -10.62 9.99 0.19
CA MET A 193 -10.48 9.38 -1.13
C MET A 193 -11.27 8.07 -1.22
N MET A 194 -11.09 7.18 -0.24
CA MET A 194 -11.80 5.89 -0.23
C MET A 194 -13.32 6.08 -0.20
N LYS A 195 -13.80 7.05 0.59
CA LYS A 195 -15.22 7.42 0.63
C LYS A 195 -15.73 7.89 -0.74
N ALA A 196 -15.01 8.81 -1.40
CA ALA A 196 -15.37 9.30 -2.72
C ALA A 196 -15.38 8.19 -3.79
N VAL A 197 -14.41 7.26 -3.73
CA VAL A 197 -14.38 6.09 -4.60
C VAL A 197 -15.60 5.18 -4.35
N ALA A 198 -15.91 4.88 -3.08
CA ALA A 198 -17.06 4.04 -2.72
C ALA A 198 -18.40 4.67 -3.14
N GLU A 199 -18.55 5.98 -2.99
CA GLU A 199 -19.76 6.71 -3.45
C GLU A 199 -19.91 6.67 -4.97
N LEU A 200 -18.81 6.80 -5.73
CA LEU A 200 -18.82 6.71 -7.19
C LEU A 200 -19.20 5.30 -7.66
N THR A 201 -18.55 4.27 -7.13
CA THR A 201 -18.76 2.88 -7.53
C THR A 201 -20.12 2.35 -7.12
N SER A 202 -20.68 2.83 -5.99
CA SER A 202 -22.04 2.49 -5.55
C SER A 202 -23.10 2.90 -6.57
N LYS A 203 -22.95 4.07 -7.20
CA LYS A 203 -23.88 4.53 -8.27
C LYS A 203 -23.85 3.64 -9.50
N SER A 204 -22.73 2.97 -9.75
CA SER A 204 -22.53 2.04 -10.86
C SER A 204 -22.75 0.56 -10.44
N HIS A 205 -23.23 0.31 -9.22
CA HIS A 205 -23.43 -1.02 -8.64
C HIS A 205 -22.17 -1.91 -8.67
N ILE A 206 -21.00 -1.32 -8.54
CA ILE A 206 -19.72 -2.05 -8.53
C ILE A 206 -19.31 -2.31 -7.08
N LYS A 207 -18.99 -3.58 -6.78
CA LYS A 207 -18.47 -3.98 -5.48
C LYS A 207 -17.14 -3.26 -5.22
N THR A 208 -17.02 -2.59 -4.05
CA THR A 208 -15.80 -1.91 -3.65
C THR A 208 -15.31 -2.45 -2.31
N ILE A 209 -14.03 -2.75 -2.25
CA ILE A 209 -13.32 -3.12 -1.01
C ILE A 209 -12.40 -1.95 -0.66
N VAL A 210 -12.53 -1.46 0.58
CA VAL A 210 -11.67 -0.42 1.13
C VAL A 210 -10.78 -1.02 2.21
N SER A 211 -9.51 -0.61 2.25
CA SER A 211 -8.61 -0.97 3.35
C SER A 211 -8.63 0.17 4.36
N LEU A 212 -9.22 -0.12 5.53
CA LEU A 212 -9.19 0.82 6.65
C LEU A 212 -8.06 0.40 7.57
N ASN A 213 -6.98 1.16 7.58
CA ASN A 213 -6.05 1.10 8.69
C ASN A 213 -6.78 1.62 9.95
N PRO A 214 -6.56 1.01 11.14
CA PRO A 214 -7.10 1.59 12.36
C PRO A 214 -6.71 3.07 12.41
N PRO A 215 -7.65 3.97 12.78
CA PRO A 215 -7.32 5.39 12.88
C PRO A 215 -6.13 5.55 13.82
N ASP A 216 -5.19 6.41 13.44
CA ASP A 216 -4.11 6.82 14.32
C ASP A 216 -4.73 7.25 15.65
N PHE A 217 -4.42 6.54 16.73
CA PHE A 217 -4.92 6.82 18.07
C PHE A 217 -4.38 8.13 18.66
N ASN A 218 -3.81 9.00 17.81
CA ASN A 218 -3.23 10.29 18.19
C ASN A 218 -3.65 11.40 17.22
N SER A 219 -4.92 11.72 17.21
CA SER A 219 -5.43 13.01 16.75
C SER A 219 -6.24 13.67 17.84
#